data_6599cf99c6b9e87135ebfe3d082afa37
#
_entry.id   6599cf99c6b9e87135ebfe3d082afa37
#
_cell.length_a   1.000
_cell.length_b   1.000
_cell.length_c   1.000
_cell.angle_alpha   90.00
_cell.angle_beta   90.00
_cell.angle_gamma   90.00
#
_symmetry.space_group_name_H-M   'P 1'
#
loop_
_entity.id
_entity.type
_entity.pdbx_description
1 polymer ?
#
loop_
_entity_poly.entity_id
_entity_poly.type
_entity_poly.pdbx_seq_one_letter_code
_entity_poly.pdbx_strand_id
1 'polypeptide(L)'
;MTITTKPVEYKDGKQTCVGFLAWDETYADPKPCVLVNHAWGGRDGFAEEKAIQMAALGYVGFALDNYGDHALPESVDDKMALMGPLKEDRKLLLKRLKAGFKAATELEMVDETYMAAIGYCFGGLCTLDMVRGGLDLKAAISFHGLLDAPEQKSKKSKAKVLVAHGWDDPMAKPESVVALGGELTAMGCDWQVHAYGKTTHAFTVPGTDSGDGTLKFNPDAERRSWLATMDLLGEVFGDHGINA
;
A
#
# COMPACT_ATOMS: atom_id res chain seq x y z
N MET A 1 16.28 -15.87 12.16
CA MET A 1 15.74 -14.78 11.34
C MET A 1 16.84 -13.76 11.09
N THR A 2 17.19 -13.53 9.85
CA THR A 2 18.20 -12.53 9.43
C THR A 2 17.61 -11.70 8.33
N ILE A 3 17.07 -10.53 8.70
CA ILE A 3 16.46 -9.62 7.73
C ILE A 3 17.56 -8.91 6.95
N THR A 4 17.55 -9.13 5.65
CA THR A 4 18.44 -8.49 4.67
C THR A 4 17.65 -7.49 3.84
N THR A 5 18.28 -6.37 3.50
CA THR A 5 17.68 -5.33 2.70
C THR A 5 18.57 -4.89 1.56
N LYS A 6 17.99 -4.51 0.43
CA LYS A 6 18.73 -3.90 -0.68
C LYS A 6 17.84 -2.99 -1.53
N PRO A 7 18.39 -1.94 -2.16
CA PRO A 7 17.70 -1.23 -3.23
C PRO A 7 17.54 -2.13 -4.46
N VAL A 8 16.41 -1.95 -5.17
CA VAL A 8 16.13 -2.62 -6.44
C VAL A 8 15.74 -1.58 -7.48
N GLU A 9 16.59 -1.40 -8.48
CA GLU A 9 16.30 -0.50 -9.58
C GLU A 9 15.36 -1.19 -10.59
N TYR A 10 14.32 -0.46 -11.03
CA TYR A 10 13.42 -0.88 -12.09
C TYR A 10 13.00 0.31 -12.95
N LYS A 11 12.36 0.05 -14.11
CA LYS A 11 12.01 1.09 -15.08
C LYS A 11 10.51 1.14 -15.35
N ASP A 12 10.00 2.36 -15.39
CA ASP A 12 8.73 2.70 -16.03
C ASP A 12 9.02 3.53 -17.29
N GLY A 13 9.22 2.85 -18.41
CA GLY A 13 9.70 3.49 -19.64
C GLY A 13 11.08 4.13 -19.44
N LYS A 14 11.15 5.46 -19.52
CA LYS A 14 12.41 6.21 -19.29
C LYS A 14 12.65 6.55 -17.80
N GLN A 15 11.62 6.47 -16.98
CA GLN A 15 11.75 6.79 -15.56
C GLN A 15 12.45 5.64 -14.82
N THR A 16 13.52 5.95 -14.14
CA THR A 16 14.12 5.04 -13.15
C THR A 16 13.32 5.10 -11.85
N CYS A 17 13.09 3.96 -11.25
CA CYS A 17 12.53 3.83 -9.92
C CYS A 17 13.46 2.98 -9.08
N VAL A 18 13.55 3.28 -7.78
CA VAL A 18 14.42 2.55 -6.85
C VAL A 18 13.56 2.04 -5.70
N GLY A 19 13.10 0.79 -5.79
CA GLY A 19 12.39 0.12 -4.72
C GLY A 19 13.31 -0.27 -3.57
N PHE A 20 12.71 -0.61 -2.43
CA PHE A 20 13.43 -1.13 -1.26
C PHE A 20 12.90 -2.52 -0.93
N LEU A 21 13.79 -3.51 -1.04
CA LEU A 21 13.51 -4.92 -0.78
C LEU A 21 13.98 -5.30 0.62
N ALA A 22 13.12 -6.02 1.34
CA ALA A 22 13.45 -6.65 2.63
C ALA A 22 12.95 -8.10 2.64
N TRP A 23 13.79 -9.02 3.09
CA TRP A 23 13.45 -10.46 3.22
C TRP A 23 14.28 -11.12 4.30
N ASP A 24 13.84 -12.28 4.79
CA ASP A 24 14.66 -13.13 5.66
C ASP A 24 15.50 -14.08 4.80
N GLU A 25 16.81 -13.88 4.77
CA GLU A 25 17.76 -14.69 3.98
C GLU A 25 17.90 -16.14 4.46
N THR A 26 17.31 -16.48 5.61
CA THR A 26 17.34 -17.86 6.12
C THR A 26 16.34 -18.78 5.41
N TYR A 27 15.38 -18.24 4.67
CA TYR A 27 14.45 -19.03 3.87
C TYR A 27 15.06 -19.43 2.53
N ALA A 28 15.00 -20.74 2.22
CA ALA A 28 15.48 -21.28 0.94
C ALA A 28 14.46 -21.16 -0.19
N ASP A 29 13.15 -21.21 0.16
CA ASP A 29 12.06 -21.18 -0.81
C ASP A 29 11.51 -19.78 -0.98
N PRO A 30 11.01 -19.42 -2.20
CA PRO A 30 10.31 -18.17 -2.43
C PRO A 30 9.12 -17.99 -1.47
N LYS A 31 8.87 -16.75 -1.07
CA LYS A 31 7.83 -16.36 -0.11
C LYS A 31 6.80 -15.42 -0.74
N PRO A 32 5.57 -15.36 -0.20
CA PRO A 32 4.60 -14.34 -0.55
C PRO A 32 5.20 -12.95 -0.44
N CYS A 33 4.83 -12.05 -1.35
CA CYS A 33 5.33 -10.69 -1.36
C CYS A 33 4.23 -9.68 -1.01
N VAL A 34 4.56 -8.75 -0.12
CA VAL A 34 3.73 -7.60 0.23
C VAL A 34 4.39 -6.33 -0.30
N LEU A 35 3.75 -5.74 -1.30
CA LEU A 35 4.13 -4.45 -1.85
C LEU A 35 3.71 -3.34 -0.88
N VAL A 36 4.59 -2.38 -0.64
CA VAL A 36 4.32 -1.23 0.23
C VAL A 36 4.27 0.03 -0.63
N ASN A 37 3.10 0.63 -0.76
CA ASN A 37 2.91 1.91 -1.42
C ASN A 37 3.08 3.05 -0.41
N HIS A 38 4.06 3.93 -0.66
CA HIS A 38 4.40 5.04 0.22
C HIS A 38 3.32 6.14 0.25
N ALA A 39 3.31 6.93 1.32
CA ALA A 39 2.53 8.16 1.43
C ALA A 39 3.10 9.28 0.54
N TRP A 40 2.60 10.49 0.68
CA TRP A 40 3.04 11.65 -0.11
C TRP A 40 4.50 12.06 0.10
N GLY A 41 5.17 11.57 1.15
CA GLY A 41 6.59 11.82 1.43
C GLY A 41 7.58 11.07 0.54
N GLY A 42 7.10 10.21 -0.38
CA GLY A 42 7.98 9.33 -1.16
C GLY A 42 8.27 8.02 -0.42
N ARG A 43 9.17 7.21 -0.98
CA ARG A 43 9.64 5.95 -0.37
C ARG A 43 10.63 6.25 0.76
N ASP A 44 10.13 6.84 1.82
CA ASP A 44 10.85 7.26 3.01
C ASP A 44 11.09 6.11 4.00
N GLY A 45 11.75 6.42 5.14
CA GLY A 45 12.02 5.45 6.18
C GLY A 45 10.78 4.75 6.75
N PHE A 46 9.61 5.40 6.73
CA PHE A 46 8.35 4.76 7.16
C PHE A 46 7.95 3.64 6.19
N ALA A 47 8.01 3.88 4.89
CA ALA A 47 7.71 2.84 3.90
C ALA A 47 8.73 1.68 3.94
N GLU A 48 10.02 2.00 4.15
CA GLU A 48 11.08 1.00 4.31
C GLU A 48 10.88 0.15 5.57
N GLU A 49 10.53 0.77 6.70
CA GLU A 49 10.22 0.07 7.94
C GLU A 49 9.02 -0.89 7.77
N LYS A 50 7.99 -0.50 7.02
CA LYS A 50 6.86 -1.38 6.72
C LYS A 50 7.28 -2.58 5.87
N ALA A 51 8.19 -2.41 4.91
CA ALA A 51 8.76 -3.54 4.17
C ALA A 51 9.58 -4.48 5.07
N ILE A 52 10.36 -3.93 6.00
CA ILE A 52 11.10 -4.71 7.01
C ILE A 52 10.12 -5.46 7.94
N GLN A 53 9.03 -4.83 8.36
CA GLN A 53 8.00 -5.48 9.18
C GLN A 53 7.36 -6.67 8.43
N MET A 54 7.10 -6.56 7.12
CA MET A 54 6.62 -7.70 6.32
C MET A 54 7.65 -8.83 6.28
N ALA A 55 8.94 -8.50 6.12
CA ALA A 55 10.00 -9.51 6.17
C ALA A 55 10.11 -10.19 7.53
N ALA A 56 9.95 -9.46 8.63
CA ALA A 56 9.92 -10.01 9.99
C ALA A 56 8.72 -10.93 10.24
N LEU A 57 7.64 -10.76 9.45
CA LEU A 57 6.48 -11.66 9.44
C LEU A 57 6.66 -12.89 8.53
N GLY A 58 7.83 -13.09 7.91
CA GLY A 58 8.12 -14.23 7.06
C GLY A 58 7.70 -14.05 5.58
N TYR A 59 7.33 -12.85 5.18
CA TYR A 59 7.03 -12.48 3.80
C TYR A 59 8.26 -11.82 3.13
N VAL A 60 8.15 -11.49 1.86
CA VAL A 60 9.03 -10.51 1.21
C VAL A 60 8.33 -9.16 1.27
N GLY A 61 8.98 -8.13 1.82
CA GLY A 61 8.51 -6.76 1.79
C GLY A 61 9.17 -5.97 0.67
N PHE A 62 8.39 -5.32 -0.20
CA PHE A 62 8.93 -4.51 -1.27
C PHE A 62 8.27 -3.12 -1.33
N ALA A 63 8.97 -2.10 -0.81
CA ALA A 63 8.49 -0.73 -0.88
C ALA A 63 8.75 -0.16 -2.27
N LEU A 64 7.66 0.25 -2.93
CA LEU A 64 7.68 0.80 -4.28
C LEU A 64 8.16 2.26 -4.29
N ASP A 65 8.85 2.66 -5.35
CA ASP A 65 9.15 4.05 -5.67
C ASP A 65 8.15 4.55 -6.72
N ASN A 66 7.05 5.12 -6.25
CA ASN A 66 5.99 5.61 -7.13
C ASN A 66 6.34 6.98 -7.77
N TYR A 67 7.30 7.72 -7.22
CA TYR A 67 7.72 9.01 -7.78
C TYR A 67 8.81 8.85 -8.85
N GLY A 68 9.73 7.94 -8.62
CA GLY A 68 10.94 7.74 -9.42
C GLY A 68 12.16 8.42 -8.82
N ASP A 69 13.33 7.95 -9.25
CA ASP A 69 14.65 8.43 -8.82
C ASP A 69 14.85 8.51 -7.30
N HIS A 70 14.06 7.73 -6.54
CA HIS A 70 14.01 7.76 -5.07
C HIS A 70 13.77 9.19 -4.54
N ALA A 71 12.86 9.92 -5.18
CA ALA A 71 12.58 11.28 -4.78
C ALA A 71 11.93 11.34 -3.39
N LEU A 72 12.55 12.12 -2.48
CA LEU A 72 12.10 12.34 -1.10
C LEU A 72 11.81 13.84 -0.92
N PRO A 73 10.58 14.30 -1.21
CA PRO A 73 10.22 15.70 -1.11
C PRO A 73 10.13 16.13 0.37
N GLU A 74 10.70 17.31 0.70
CA GLU A 74 10.70 17.83 2.07
C GLU A 74 9.53 18.78 2.31
N SER A 75 9.35 19.77 1.43
CA SER A 75 8.29 20.76 1.58
C SER A 75 6.92 20.24 1.15
N VAL A 76 5.84 20.88 1.59
CA VAL A 76 4.48 20.59 1.15
C VAL A 76 4.35 20.80 -0.37
N ASP A 77 4.95 21.86 -0.90
CA ASP A 77 4.90 22.18 -2.31
C ASP A 77 5.61 21.11 -3.16
N ASP A 78 6.79 20.63 -2.73
CA ASP A 78 7.49 19.55 -3.42
C ASP A 78 6.70 18.23 -3.38
N LYS A 79 6.08 17.92 -2.23
CA LYS A 79 5.19 16.74 -2.09
C LYS A 79 4.01 16.82 -3.05
N MET A 80 3.39 17.98 -3.15
CA MET A 80 2.29 18.20 -4.08
C MET A 80 2.74 18.17 -5.54
N ALA A 81 3.93 18.70 -5.85
CA ALA A 81 4.49 18.66 -7.20
C ALA A 81 4.78 17.23 -7.70
N LEU A 82 5.15 16.30 -6.80
CA LEU A 82 5.37 14.90 -7.15
C LEU A 82 4.08 14.08 -7.15
N MET A 83 3.22 14.25 -6.15
CA MET A 83 1.97 13.50 -6.01
C MET A 83 0.90 13.95 -7.00
N GLY A 84 0.75 15.26 -7.21
CA GLY A 84 -0.32 15.86 -8.01
C GLY A 84 -0.46 15.24 -9.40
N PRO A 85 0.59 15.23 -10.23
CA PRO A 85 0.52 14.65 -11.57
C PRO A 85 0.11 13.18 -11.60
N LEU A 86 0.53 12.38 -10.62
CA LEU A 86 0.15 10.97 -10.52
C LEU A 86 -1.30 10.79 -10.04
N LYS A 87 -1.77 11.69 -9.16
CA LYS A 87 -3.16 11.69 -8.70
C LYS A 87 -4.13 12.14 -9.80
N GLU A 88 -3.73 13.08 -10.64
CA GLU A 88 -4.50 13.60 -11.77
C GLU A 88 -4.49 12.64 -12.96
N ASP A 89 -3.33 12.12 -13.35
CA ASP A 89 -3.21 11.09 -14.41
C ASP A 89 -3.11 9.69 -13.80
N ARG A 90 -4.25 9.09 -13.53
CA ARG A 90 -4.35 7.74 -12.96
C ARG A 90 -3.89 6.64 -13.94
N LYS A 91 -3.79 6.93 -15.26
CA LYS A 91 -3.19 6.01 -16.23
C LYS A 91 -1.68 5.98 -16.07
N LEU A 92 -1.08 7.15 -15.88
CA LEU A 92 0.36 7.26 -15.58
C LEU A 92 0.67 6.56 -14.25
N LEU A 93 -0.13 6.82 -13.20
CA LEU A 93 0.01 6.15 -11.92
C LEU A 93 -0.07 4.62 -12.07
N LEU A 94 -1.10 4.10 -12.73
CA LEU A 94 -1.26 2.66 -12.92
C LEU A 94 -0.11 2.04 -13.71
N LYS A 95 0.44 2.76 -14.69
CA LYS A 95 1.63 2.31 -15.43
C LYS A 95 2.85 2.18 -14.51
N ARG A 96 3.06 3.16 -13.61
CA ARG A 96 4.11 3.14 -12.61
C ARG A 96 3.96 1.98 -11.64
N LEU A 97 2.74 1.78 -11.12
CA LEU A 97 2.41 0.67 -10.21
C LEU A 97 2.64 -0.71 -10.86
N LYS A 98 2.29 -0.85 -12.14
CA LYS A 98 2.57 -2.07 -12.90
C LYS A 98 4.06 -2.35 -13.07
N ALA A 99 4.86 -1.33 -13.28
CA ALA A 99 6.32 -1.48 -13.38
C ALA A 99 6.90 -1.99 -12.06
N GLY A 100 6.48 -1.43 -10.93
CA GLY A 100 6.90 -1.89 -9.60
C GLY A 100 6.39 -3.29 -9.26
N PHE A 101 5.13 -3.61 -9.59
CA PHE A 101 4.58 -4.95 -9.43
C PHE A 101 5.40 -5.98 -10.21
N LYS A 102 5.65 -5.71 -11.50
CA LYS A 102 6.46 -6.58 -12.35
C LYS A 102 7.88 -6.78 -11.77
N ALA A 103 8.53 -5.69 -11.34
CA ALA A 103 9.85 -5.80 -10.74
C ALA A 103 9.86 -6.72 -9.50
N ALA A 104 8.80 -6.67 -8.67
CA ALA A 104 8.67 -7.56 -7.52
C ALA A 104 8.48 -9.02 -7.92
N THR A 105 7.65 -9.32 -8.94
CA THR A 105 7.40 -10.69 -9.40
C THR A 105 8.63 -11.34 -10.07
N GLU A 106 9.61 -10.55 -10.49
CA GLU A 106 10.85 -11.05 -11.11
C GLU A 106 11.98 -11.33 -10.08
N LEU A 107 11.72 -11.11 -8.77
CA LEU A 107 12.70 -11.36 -7.71
C LEU A 107 12.73 -12.86 -7.34
N GLU A 108 13.92 -13.46 -7.28
CA GLU A 108 14.11 -14.89 -6.99
C GLU A 108 13.48 -15.35 -5.67
N MET A 109 13.45 -14.48 -4.64
CA MET A 109 12.88 -14.79 -3.34
C MET A 109 11.36 -14.60 -3.27
N VAL A 110 10.70 -14.20 -4.36
CA VAL A 110 9.25 -13.92 -4.41
C VAL A 110 8.51 -15.07 -5.09
N ASP A 111 7.48 -15.58 -4.40
CA ASP A 111 6.46 -16.39 -5.04
C ASP A 111 5.43 -15.44 -5.70
N GLU A 112 5.52 -15.29 -7.01
CA GLU A 112 4.68 -14.38 -7.79
C GLU A 112 3.18 -14.72 -7.75
N THR A 113 2.83 -15.93 -7.33
CA THR A 113 1.43 -16.37 -7.21
C THR A 113 0.77 -15.85 -5.92
N TYR A 114 1.57 -15.38 -4.95
CA TYR A 114 1.11 -14.88 -3.66
C TYR A 114 1.52 -13.43 -3.43
N MET A 115 0.88 -12.51 -4.17
CA MET A 115 1.14 -11.08 -4.08
C MET A 115 0.04 -10.38 -3.28
N ALA A 116 0.42 -9.45 -2.40
CA ALA A 116 -0.47 -8.50 -1.76
C ALA A 116 0.10 -7.09 -1.83
N ALA A 117 -0.71 -6.09 -1.52
CA ALA A 117 -0.27 -4.70 -1.44
C ALA A 117 -0.86 -4.00 -0.22
N ILE A 118 -0.05 -3.21 0.47
CA ILE A 118 -0.47 -2.28 1.50
C ILE A 118 -0.09 -0.86 1.09
N GLY A 119 -0.82 0.14 1.59
CA GLY A 119 -0.48 1.53 1.28
C GLY A 119 -1.11 2.52 2.24
N TYR A 120 -0.44 3.65 2.41
CA TYR A 120 -0.74 4.66 3.41
C TYR A 120 -1.02 6.01 2.74
N CYS A 121 -2.11 6.69 3.08
CA CYS A 121 -2.46 7.99 2.49
C CYS A 121 -2.56 7.91 0.95
N PHE A 122 -1.72 8.63 0.20
CA PHE A 122 -1.58 8.48 -1.25
C PHE A 122 -1.29 7.03 -1.65
N GLY A 123 -0.47 6.32 -0.89
CA GLY A 123 -0.21 4.89 -1.11
C GLY A 123 -1.45 4.01 -0.95
N GLY A 124 -2.41 4.40 -0.12
CA GLY A 124 -3.70 3.73 -0.01
C GLY A 124 -4.51 3.83 -1.31
N LEU A 125 -4.49 5.00 -1.96
CA LEU A 125 -5.05 5.19 -3.31
C LEU A 125 -4.30 4.34 -4.34
N CYS A 126 -2.96 4.32 -4.29
CA CYS A 126 -2.13 3.50 -5.17
C CYS A 126 -2.52 2.01 -5.06
N THR A 127 -2.68 1.51 -3.84
CA THR A 127 -3.09 0.13 -3.58
C THR A 127 -4.47 -0.18 -4.18
N LEU A 128 -5.45 0.71 -4.00
CA LEU A 128 -6.76 0.56 -4.63
C LEU A 128 -6.67 0.61 -6.16
N ASP A 129 -5.78 1.43 -6.73
CA ASP A 129 -5.58 1.49 -8.18
C ASP A 129 -4.91 0.25 -8.76
N MET A 130 -4.09 -0.45 -7.98
CA MET A 130 -3.58 -1.76 -8.38
C MET A 130 -4.74 -2.76 -8.55
N VAL A 131 -5.70 -2.78 -7.62
CA VAL A 131 -6.91 -3.61 -7.70
C VAL A 131 -7.78 -3.18 -8.89
N ARG A 132 -8.07 -1.87 -9.02
CA ARG A 132 -8.84 -1.27 -10.13
C ARG A 132 -8.22 -1.57 -11.49
N GLY A 133 -6.89 -1.59 -11.57
CA GLY A 133 -6.11 -1.93 -12.74
C GLY A 133 -6.04 -3.41 -13.07
N GLY A 134 -6.55 -4.27 -12.17
CA GLY A 134 -6.60 -5.73 -12.33
C GLY A 134 -5.23 -6.39 -12.21
N LEU A 135 -4.36 -5.90 -11.31
CA LEU A 135 -3.16 -6.63 -10.92
C LEU A 135 -3.56 -7.87 -10.11
N ASP A 136 -2.83 -8.96 -10.28
CA ASP A 136 -3.12 -10.22 -9.59
C ASP A 136 -2.66 -10.15 -8.13
N LEU A 137 -3.50 -9.56 -7.29
CA LEU A 137 -3.30 -9.45 -5.86
C LEU A 137 -4.25 -10.39 -5.12
N LYS A 138 -3.74 -11.10 -4.11
CA LYS A 138 -4.57 -11.88 -3.16
C LYS A 138 -5.25 -10.94 -2.17
N ALA A 139 -4.52 -9.93 -1.67
CA ALA A 139 -5.07 -8.92 -0.77
C ALA A 139 -4.57 -7.51 -1.12
N ALA A 140 -5.37 -6.51 -0.77
CA ALA A 140 -5.04 -5.10 -0.90
C ALA A 140 -5.55 -4.34 0.34
N ILE A 141 -4.65 -3.67 1.06
CA ILE A 141 -4.97 -2.98 2.30
C ILE A 141 -4.67 -1.48 2.17
N SER A 142 -5.68 -0.65 2.34
CA SER A 142 -5.58 0.81 2.28
C SER A 142 -5.72 1.41 3.68
N PHE A 143 -4.65 2.03 4.21
CA PHE A 143 -4.67 2.73 5.49
C PHE A 143 -4.87 4.22 5.26
N HIS A 144 -5.91 4.81 5.85
CA HIS A 144 -6.26 6.23 5.67
C HIS A 144 -6.02 6.72 4.23
N GLY A 145 -6.41 5.90 3.26
CA GLY A 145 -6.20 6.19 1.85
C GLY A 145 -7.14 7.24 1.30
N LEU A 146 -6.70 7.91 0.23
CA LEU A 146 -7.61 8.65 -0.63
C LEU A 146 -8.43 7.63 -1.43
N LEU A 147 -9.76 7.81 -1.47
CA LEU A 147 -10.67 6.78 -1.96
C LEU A 147 -11.23 7.05 -3.37
N ASP A 148 -10.91 8.22 -3.93
CA ASP A 148 -11.46 8.68 -5.20
C ASP A 148 -11.20 7.66 -6.33
N ALA A 149 -12.27 7.30 -7.04
CA ALA A 149 -12.16 6.44 -8.21
C ALA A 149 -11.52 7.18 -9.39
N PRO A 150 -10.75 6.48 -10.26
CA PRO A 150 -10.28 7.05 -11.50
C PRO A 150 -11.45 7.18 -12.51
N GLU A 151 -11.28 8.02 -13.52
CA GLU A 151 -12.24 8.10 -14.64
C GLU A 151 -12.31 6.79 -15.45
N GLN A 152 -11.22 6.01 -15.46
CA GLN A 152 -11.16 4.74 -16.17
C GLN A 152 -12.02 3.71 -15.45
N LYS A 153 -12.73 2.91 -16.25
CA LYS A 153 -13.52 1.81 -15.72
C LYS A 153 -12.63 0.79 -15.01
N SER A 154 -12.95 0.50 -13.76
CA SER A 154 -12.29 -0.52 -12.95
C SER A 154 -12.53 -1.92 -13.51
N LYS A 155 -11.51 -2.77 -13.45
CA LYS A 155 -11.57 -4.16 -13.89
C LYS A 155 -12.21 -5.04 -12.80
N LYS A 156 -12.67 -6.21 -13.20
CA LYS A 156 -13.02 -7.26 -12.23
C LYS A 156 -11.76 -7.71 -11.48
N SER A 157 -11.93 -7.99 -10.20
CA SER A 157 -10.84 -8.48 -9.36
C SER A 157 -11.36 -9.51 -8.36
N LYS A 158 -10.50 -10.46 -7.98
CA LYS A 158 -10.73 -11.43 -6.91
C LYS A 158 -9.97 -11.07 -5.64
N ALA A 159 -9.27 -9.94 -5.63
CA ALA A 159 -8.54 -9.50 -4.45
C ALA A 159 -9.48 -9.31 -3.27
N LYS A 160 -9.04 -9.72 -2.08
CA LYS A 160 -9.67 -9.32 -0.82
C LYS A 160 -9.18 -7.93 -0.43
N VAL A 161 -10.10 -7.02 -0.14
CA VAL A 161 -9.76 -5.61 0.09
C VAL A 161 -10.12 -5.21 1.52
N LEU A 162 -9.15 -4.70 2.26
CA LEU A 162 -9.36 -4.08 3.58
C LEU A 162 -9.11 -2.58 3.47
N VAL A 163 -10.09 -1.78 3.89
CA VAL A 163 -9.97 -0.34 4.03
C VAL A 163 -9.99 0.04 5.51
N ALA A 164 -8.84 0.42 6.04
CA ALA A 164 -8.70 0.92 7.40
C ALA A 164 -8.85 2.46 7.38
N HIS A 165 -10.02 2.94 7.83
CA HIS A 165 -10.46 4.30 7.63
C HIS A 165 -10.69 5.06 8.94
N GLY A 166 -10.12 6.25 9.06
CA GLY A 166 -10.48 7.21 10.11
C GLY A 166 -11.81 7.87 9.80
N TRP A 167 -12.84 7.69 10.67
CA TRP A 167 -14.19 8.18 10.37
C TRP A 167 -14.29 9.70 10.26
N ASP A 168 -13.40 10.43 10.95
CA ASP A 168 -13.33 11.87 10.95
C ASP A 168 -12.24 12.41 9.99
N ASP A 169 -11.80 11.58 9.02
CA ASP A 169 -10.79 11.95 8.03
C ASP A 169 -11.35 12.99 7.03
N PRO A 170 -10.85 14.23 7.03
CA PRO A 170 -11.35 15.26 6.13
C PRO A 170 -10.99 15.03 4.65
N MET A 171 -9.99 14.15 4.37
CA MET A 171 -9.53 13.84 3.01
C MET A 171 -10.32 12.71 2.36
N ALA A 172 -11.04 11.90 3.16
CA ALA A 172 -11.84 10.79 2.69
C ALA A 172 -13.13 10.72 3.51
N LYS A 173 -14.13 11.51 3.12
CA LYS A 173 -15.41 11.63 3.83
C LYS A 173 -16.23 10.33 3.75
N PRO A 174 -17.20 10.11 4.67
CA PRO A 174 -18.04 8.91 4.67
C PRO A 174 -18.71 8.59 3.34
N GLU A 175 -19.08 9.61 2.56
CA GLU A 175 -19.71 9.43 1.25
C GLU A 175 -18.74 8.73 0.25
N SER A 176 -17.44 9.03 0.32
CA SER A 176 -16.43 8.36 -0.51
C SER A 176 -16.22 6.91 -0.10
N VAL A 177 -16.39 6.59 1.19
CA VAL A 177 -16.36 5.20 1.69
C VAL A 177 -17.53 4.40 1.13
N VAL A 178 -18.72 4.97 1.15
CA VAL A 178 -19.93 4.33 0.57
C VAL A 178 -19.77 4.12 -0.94
N ALA A 179 -19.25 5.13 -1.65
CA ALA A 179 -19.01 5.04 -3.09
C ALA A 179 -18.00 3.93 -3.42
N LEU A 180 -16.88 3.85 -2.67
CA LEU A 180 -15.89 2.80 -2.83
C LEU A 180 -16.48 1.39 -2.58
N GLY A 181 -17.32 1.22 -1.55
CA GLY A 181 -18.00 -0.06 -1.28
C GLY A 181 -18.85 -0.52 -2.45
N GLY A 182 -19.60 0.41 -3.07
CA GLY A 182 -20.36 0.15 -4.29
C GLY A 182 -19.47 -0.25 -5.48
N GLU A 183 -18.35 0.44 -5.65
CA GLU A 183 -17.35 0.14 -6.69
C GLU A 183 -16.74 -1.26 -6.51
N LEU A 184 -16.23 -1.58 -5.31
CA LEU A 184 -15.61 -2.87 -5.01
C LEU A 184 -16.59 -4.03 -5.19
N THR A 185 -17.86 -3.84 -4.79
CA THR A 185 -18.94 -4.80 -5.05
C THR A 185 -19.14 -5.02 -6.56
N ALA A 186 -19.22 -3.94 -7.33
CA ALA A 186 -19.35 -4.03 -8.79
C ALA A 186 -18.14 -4.68 -9.46
N MET A 187 -16.94 -4.54 -8.89
CA MET A 187 -15.72 -5.21 -9.34
C MET A 187 -15.72 -6.71 -9.03
N GLY A 188 -16.49 -7.17 -8.06
CA GLY A 188 -16.54 -8.56 -7.59
C GLY A 188 -15.49 -8.88 -6.54
N CYS A 189 -14.93 -7.88 -5.88
CA CYS A 189 -14.02 -8.05 -4.75
C CYS A 189 -14.76 -8.57 -3.52
N ASP A 190 -14.07 -9.37 -2.71
CA ASP A 190 -14.39 -9.55 -1.30
C ASP A 190 -13.77 -8.38 -0.53
N TRP A 191 -14.59 -7.58 0.17
CA TRP A 191 -14.10 -6.36 0.77
C TRP A 191 -14.69 -6.09 2.15
N GLN A 192 -13.92 -5.38 2.95
CA GLN A 192 -14.32 -4.91 4.27
C GLN A 192 -13.79 -3.50 4.53
N VAL A 193 -14.54 -2.72 5.32
CA VAL A 193 -14.12 -1.41 5.81
C VAL A 193 -14.13 -1.41 7.32
N HIS A 194 -12.99 -1.12 7.94
CA HIS A 194 -12.87 -0.86 9.37
C HIS A 194 -12.84 0.64 9.60
N ALA A 195 -13.97 1.21 10.01
CA ALA A 195 -14.10 2.62 10.31
C ALA A 195 -13.84 2.89 11.80
N TYR A 196 -12.84 3.71 12.09
CA TYR A 196 -12.42 4.08 13.44
C TYR A 196 -12.98 5.45 13.81
N GLY A 197 -13.95 5.49 14.72
CA GLY A 197 -14.52 6.76 15.23
C GLY A 197 -13.48 7.59 15.97
N LYS A 198 -13.62 8.92 15.95
CA LYS A 198 -12.68 9.89 16.55
C LYS A 198 -11.24 9.74 16.03
N THR A 199 -11.10 9.33 14.80
CA THR A 199 -9.83 9.06 14.14
C THR A 199 -9.79 9.80 12.81
N THR A 200 -8.72 10.57 12.60
CA THR A 200 -8.51 11.41 11.41
C THR A 200 -7.48 10.80 10.47
N HIS A 201 -6.98 11.59 9.51
CA HIS A 201 -5.96 11.12 8.56
C HIS A 201 -4.63 10.80 9.24
N ALA A 202 -3.79 9.98 8.60
CA ALA A 202 -2.44 9.59 9.07
C ALA A 202 -2.41 8.93 10.47
N PHE A 203 -3.49 8.28 10.89
CA PHE A 203 -3.61 7.69 12.23
C PHE A 203 -2.60 6.57 12.51
N THR A 204 -1.92 6.03 11.50
CA THR A 204 -0.90 4.98 11.65
C THR A 204 0.52 5.52 11.81
N VAL A 205 0.73 6.85 11.70
CA VAL A 205 2.08 7.44 11.71
C VAL A 205 2.40 8.01 13.08
N PRO A 206 3.27 7.37 13.89
CA PRO A 206 3.62 7.82 15.23
C PRO A 206 4.15 9.26 15.22
N GLY A 207 3.76 10.03 16.22
CA GLY A 207 4.19 11.42 16.37
C GLY A 207 3.47 12.44 15.49
N THR A 208 2.56 12.00 14.61
CA THR A 208 1.78 12.93 13.79
C THR A 208 0.71 13.64 14.64
N ASP A 209 0.74 14.96 14.64
CA ASP A 209 -0.32 15.85 15.11
C ASP A 209 -0.17 17.19 14.40
N SER A 210 -1.10 17.53 13.50
CA SER A 210 -1.08 18.80 12.76
C SER A 210 -1.58 19.99 13.58
N GLY A 211 -2.09 19.75 14.80
CA GLY A 211 -2.63 20.79 15.67
C GLY A 211 -4.02 21.31 15.30
N ASP A 212 -4.43 21.16 14.04
CA ASP A 212 -5.77 21.52 13.53
C ASP A 212 -6.74 20.32 13.50
N GLY A 213 -6.26 19.14 13.91
CA GLY A 213 -7.04 17.91 13.94
C GLY A 213 -7.18 17.18 12.58
N THR A 214 -6.54 17.70 11.53
CA THR A 214 -6.59 17.05 10.20
C THR A 214 -5.78 15.77 10.14
N LEU A 215 -4.56 15.79 10.70
CA LEU A 215 -3.64 14.65 10.77
C LEU A 215 -3.35 14.35 12.23
N LYS A 216 -3.63 13.13 12.67
CA LYS A 216 -3.34 12.74 14.05
C LYS A 216 -3.13 11.25 14.22
N PHE A 217 -2.02 10.88 14.88
CA PHE A 217 -1.76 9.52 15.29
C PHE A 217 -2.81 9.03 16.31
N ASN A 218 -3.32 7.82 16.08
CA ASN A 218 -4.21 7.14 17.01
C ASN A 218 -3.71 5.72 17.25
N PRO A 219 -3.07 5.45 18.41
CA PRO A 219 -2.42 4.16 18.67
C PRO A 219 -3.40 2.98 18.71
N ASP A 220 -4.66 3.22 19.11
CA ASP A 220 -5.66 2.16 19.12
C ASP A 220 -6.13 1.80 17.72
N ALA A 221 -6.36 2.80 16.86
CA ALA A 221 -6.75 2.56 15.47
C ALA A 221 -5.58 1.94 14.69
N GLU A 222 -4.34 2.40 14.91
CA GLU A 222 -3.14 1.82 14.34
C GLU A 222 -3.03 0.34 14.68
N ARG A 223 -3.02 -0.02 15.98
CA ARG A 223 -2.93 -1.41 16.44
C ARG A 223 -4.05 -2.28 15.89
N ARG A 224 -5.29 -1.78 15.89
CA ARG A 224 -6.46 -2.54 15.39
C ARG A 224 -6.39 -2.78 13.89
N SER A 225 -5.98 -1.75 13.13
CA SER A 225 -5.84 -1.88 11.67
C SER A 225 -4.70 -2.82 11.29
N TRP A 226 -3.61 -2.80 12.06
CA TRP A 226 -2.49 -3.73 11.88
C TRP A 226 -2.90 -5.18 12.15
N LEU A 227 -3.61 -5.46 13.24
CA LEU A 227 -4.12 -6.80 13.54
C LEU A 227 -5.05 -7.32 12.44
N ALA A 228 -5.94 -6.47 11.93
CA ALA A 228 -6.82 -6.84 10.81
C ALA A 228 -6.03 -7.11 9.52
N THR A 229 -4.93 -6.38 9.31
CA THR A 229 -4.03 -6.63 8.18
C THR A 229 -3.35 -7.99 8.28
N MET A 230 -2.83 -8.33 9.46
CA MET A 230 -2.17 -9.62 9.69
C MET A 230 -3.15 -10.78 9.53
N ASP A 231 -4.37 -10.64 10.04
CA ASP A 231 -5.45 -11.63 9.89
C ASP A 231 -5.77 -11.86 8.41
N LEU A 232 -5.95 -10.79 7.63
CA LEU A 232 -6.23 -10.90 6.19
C LEU A 232 -5.05 -11.49 5.40
N LEU A 233 -3.81 -11.10 5.71
CA LEU A 233 -2.63 -11.68 5.07
C LEU A 233 -2.49 -13.18 5.43
N GLY A 234 -2.75 -13.56 6.67
CA GLY A 234 -2.80 -14.96 7.09
C GLY A 234 -3.87 -15.75 6.35
N GLU A 235 -5.06 -15.18 6.13
CA GLU A 235 -6.14 -15.80 5.36
C GLU A 235 -5.75 -16.07 3.91
N VAL A 236 -5.10 -15.10 3.24
CA VAL A 236 -4.81 -15.22 1.79
C VAL A 236 -3.53 -15.95 1.47
N PHE A 237 -2.57 -15.98 2.41
CA PHE A 237 -1.28 -16.64 2.22
C PHE A 237 -1.20 -17.99 2.92
N GLY A 238 -2.06 -18.26 3.91
CA GLY A 238 -2.08 -19.54 4.62
C GLY A 238 -0.70 -19.94 5.17
N ASP A 239 -0.36 -21.21 5.01
CA ASP A 239 0.92 -21.76 5.46
C ASP A 239 2.14 -21.27 4.64
N HIS A 240 1.94 -20.48 3.58
CA HIS A 240 3.05 -19.88 2.82
C HIS A 240 3.68 -18.67 3.54
N GLY A 241 3.00 -18.14 4.54
CA GLY A 241 3.50 -17.09 5.44
C GLY A 241 4.06 -17.67 6.75
N ILE A 242 3.85 -16.99 7.84
CA ILE A 242 4.39 -17.31 9.16
C ILE A 242 3.90 -18.69 9.60
N ASN A 243 4.83 -19.52 10.09
CA ASN A 243 4.47 -20.56 11.05
C ASN A 243 3.93 -19.87 12.30
N ALA A 244 2.61 -19.96 12.50
CA ALA A 244 1.94 -19.49 13.71
C ALA A 244 2.49 -20.25 14.94
#